data_3067a5586c213740418d0b4310266a4f
#
_entry.id   3067a5586c213740418d0b4310266a4f
#
_cell.length_a   1.000
_cell.length_b   1.000
_cell.length_c   1.000
_cell.angle_alpha   90.00
_cell.angle_beta   90.00
_cell.angle_gamma   90.00
#
_symmetry.space_group_name_H-M   'P 1'
#
loop_
_entity.id
_entity.type
_entity.pdbx_description
1 polymer ?
#
loop_
_entity_poly.entity_id
_entity_poly.type
_entity_poly.pdbx_seq_one_letter_code
_entity_poly.pdbx_strand_id
1 'polypeptide(L)'
;PSLVGSEMCIRDRGCLASEMESAALFIAGSFLHVRVGACFLVLANQEREKRGLPNVQVHDTTQAIATTVDAIRLLIQEDKDADRL
;
A
#
# COMPACT_ATOMS: atom_id res chain seq x y z
N PRO A 1 -3.51 23.91 -5.60
CA PRO A 1 -2.34 23.78 -5.07
C PRO A 1 -1.97 22.56 -4.67
N SER A 2 -2.46 22.13 -4.18
CA SER A 2 -2.29 21.13 -3.42
C SER A 2 -1.64 19.89 -3.89
N LEU A 3 -2.04 19.27 -4.95
CA LEU A 3 -1.42 18.02 -5.40
C LEU A 3 0.04 18.19 -5.80
N VAL A 4 0.38 19.30 -6.45
CA VAL A 4 1.77 19.56 -6.84
C VAL A 4 2.64 19.75 -5.61
N GLY A 5 2.19 20.53 -4.65
CA GLY A 5 2.90 20.72 -3.40
C GLY A 5 3.03 19.44 -2.59
N SER A 6 1.97 18.63 -2.55
CA SER A 6 1.98 17.37 -1.82
C SER A 6 2.97 16.38 -2.44
N GLU A 7 3.00 16.27 -3.76
CA GLU A 7 3.94 15.40 -4.46
C GLU A 7 5.38 15.79 -4.18
N MET A 8 5.67 17.09 -4.19
CA MET A 8 7.01 17.57 -3.88
C MET A 8 7.41 17.24 -2.45
N CYS A 9 6.51 17.42 -1.50
CA CYS A 9 6.77 17.09 -0.09
C CYS A 9 7.01 15.59 0.09
N ILE A 10 6.25 14.75 -0.57
CA ILE A 10 6.41 13.30 -0.53
C ILE A 10 7.80 12.92 -1.03
N ARG A 11 8.18 13.42 -2.19
CA ARG A 11 9.46 13.12 -2.80
C ARG A 11 10.63 13.65 -1.95
N ASP A 12 10.53 14.87 -1.47
CA ASP A 12 11.58 15.50 -0.69
C ASP A 12 11.85 14.76 0.63
N ARG A 13 10.85 14.05 1.15
CA ARG A 13 10.98 13.25 2.36
C ARG A 13 11.38 11.81 2.10
N GLY A 14 11.72 11.48 0.86
CA GLY A 14 12.19 10.16 0.50
C GLY A 14 11.13 9.08 0.37
N CYS A 15 9.86 9.48 0.24
CA CYS A 15 8.80 8.51 0.03
C CYS A 15 8.87 7.94 -1.38
N LEU A 16 8.70 6.63 -1.50
CA LEU A 16 8.81 5.92 -2.76
C LEU A 16 7.48 5.83 -3.49
N ALA A 17 6.37 5.96 -2.77
CA ALA A 17 5.04 5.78 -3.34
C ALA A 17 4.02 6.57 -2.54
N SER A 18 2.84 6.71 -3.08
CA SER A 18 1.73 7.44 -2.46
C SER A 18 0.44 6.65 -2.69
N GLU A 19 -0.40 6.56 -1.66
CA GLU A 19 -1.72 5.99 -1.75
C GLU A 19 -2.61 6.71 -0.72
N MET A 20 -3.91 6.49 -0.74
CA MET A 20 -4.81 7.38 -0.04
C MET A 20 -5.74 6.69 0.96
N GLU A 21 -5.61 5.38 1.18
CA GLU A 21 -6.56 4.63 2.00
C GLU A 21 -5.98 4.05 3.28
N SER A 22 -4.69 3.70 3.30
CA SER A 22 -4.13 2.92 4.39
C SER A 22 -4.01 3.71 5.70
N ALA A 23 -3.85 5.02 5.65
CA ALA A 23 -3.76 5.83 6.86
C ALA A 23 -5.02 5.70 7.71
N ALA A 24 -6.19 5.85 7.09
CA ALA A 24 -7.47 5.69 7.79
C ALA A 24 -7.65 4.26 8.30
N LEU A 25 -7.27 3.28 7.50
CA LEU A 25 -7.36 1.87 7.86
C LEU A 25 -6.50 1.56 9.08
N PHE A 26 -5.26 2.06 9.11
CA PHE A 26 -4.35 1.83 10.23
C PHE A 26 -4.83 2.52 11.50
N ILE A 27 -5.37 3.72 11.39
CA ILE A 27 -5.91 4.45 12.53
C ILE A 27 -7.12 3.71 13.10
N ALA A 28 -8.05 3.28 12.24
CA ALA A 28 -9.22 2.52 12.66
C ALA A 28 -8.81 1.20 13.30
N GLY A 29 -7.85 0.50 12.71
CA GLY A 29 -7.36 -0.76 13.25
C GLY A 29 -6.72 -0.58 14.62
N SER A 30 -5.96 0.49 14.80
CA SER A 30 -5.36 0.79 16.10
C SER A 30 -6.43 1.06 17.16
N PHE A 31 -7.44 1.83 16.82
CA PHE A 31 -8.56 2.12 17.73
C PHE A 31 -9.32 0.86 18.11
N LEU A 32 -9.55 -0.03 17.17
CA LEU A 32 -10.31 -1.27 17.38
C LEU A 32 -9.46 -2.41 17.94
N HIS A 33 -8.17 -2.22 18.10
CA HIS A 33 -7.22 -3.23 18.57
C HIS A 33 -7.18 -4.46 17.67
N VAL A 34 -7.24 -4.24 16.35
CA VAL A 34 -7.08 -5.31 15.36
C VAL A 34 -5.80 -5.05 14.56
N ARG A 35 -5.22 -6.12 14.07
CA ARG A 35 -4.03 -6.04 13.22
C ARG A 35 -4.42 -5.66 11.81
N VAL A 36 -3.67 -4.75 11.21
CA VAL A 36 -3.93 -4.26 9.86
C VAL A 36 -2.63 -4.27 9.08
N GLY A 37 -2.71 -4.67 7.84
CA GLY A 37 -1.60 -4.59 6.90
C GLY A 37 -2.08 -4.09 5.57
N ALA A 38 -1.15 -3.82 4.66
CA ALA A 38 -1.48 -3.32 3.33
C ALA A 38 -0.52 -3.85 2.29
N CYS A 39 -1.03 -4.01 1.09
CA CYS A 39 -0.27 -4.40 -0.08
C CYS A 39 -0.78 -3.55 -1.24
N PHE A 40 0.14 -3.04 -2.06
CA PHE A 40 -0.22 -2.09 -3.10
C PHE A 40 0.23 -2.58 -4.47
N LEU A 41 -0.59 -2.25 -5.46
CA LEU A 41 -0.21 -2.35 -6.86
C LEU A 41 0.23 -0.97 -7.33
N VAL A 42 1.41 -0.89 -7.94
CA VAL A 42 1.85 0.37 -8.54
C VAL A 42 1.08 0.57 -9.84
N LEU A 43 0.14 1.52 -9.81
CA LEU A 43 -0.72 1.79 -10.96
C LEU A 43 0.00 2.59 -12.04
N ALA A 44 0.81 3.55 -11.62
CA ALA A 44 1.45 4.49 -12.54
C ALA A 44 2.70 5.09 -11.88
N ASN A 45 3.56 5.64 -12.70
CA ASN A 45 4.78 6.31 -12.22
C ASN A 45 4.75 7.77 -12.67
N GLN A 46 4.44 8.66 -11.75
CA GLN A 46 4.30 10.09 -12.04
C GLN A 46 5.60 10.75 -12.46
N GLU A 47 6.74 10.26 -11.98
CA GLU A 47 8.04 10.78 -12.41
C GLU A 47 8.28 10.52 -13.89
N ARG A 48 7.87 9.36 -14.39
CA ARG A 48 7.97 9.07 -15.83
C ARG A 48 7.11 10.03 -16.63
N GLU A 49 5.91 10.28 -16.15
CA GLU A 49 4.99 11.20 -16.82
C GLU A 49 5.56 12.62 -16.89
N LYS A 50 6.13 13.11 -15.80
CA LYS A 50 6.75 14.42 -15.75
C LYS A 50 7.93 14.54 -16.71
N ARG A 51 8.63 13.46 -16.98
CA ARG A 51 9.77 13.42 -17.88
C ARG A 51 9.38 13.13 -19.34
N GLY A 52 8.08 13.03 -19.62
CA GLY A 52 7.61 12.71 -20.96
C GLY A 52 7.89 11.27 -21.37
N LEU A 53 8.18 10.38 -20.44
CA LEU A 53 8.41 8.97 -20.72
C LEU A 53 7.10 8.21 -20.71
N PRO A 54 7.03 7.05 -21.39
CA PRO A 54 5.83 6.22 -21.36
C PRO A 54 5.46 5.87 -19.93
N ASN A 55 4.19 6.04 -19.59
CA ASN A 55 3.65 5.75 -18.27
C ASN A 55 2.42 4.88 -18.41
N VAL A 56 2.65 3.57 -18.53
CA VAL A 56 1.58 2.59 -18.69
C VAL A 56 0.90 2.40 -17.35
N GLN A 57 -0.41 2.57 -17.33
CA GLN A 57 -1.19 2.33 -16.11
C GLN A 57 -1.54 0.85 -16.00
N VAL A 58 -1.41 0.31 -14.81
CA VAL A 58 -1.66 -1.10 -14.52
C VAL A 58 -2.84 -1.20 -13.57
N HIS A 59 -3.83 -2.01 -13.94
CA HIS A 59 -5.04 -2.18 -13.13
C HIS A 59 -5.30 -3.64 -12.74
N ASP A 60 -4.41 -4.56 -13.12
CA ASP A 60 -4.56 -5.98 -12.79
C ASP A 60 -4.09 -6.23 -11.36
N THR A 61 -5.02 -6.47 -10.47
CA THR A 61 -4.75 -6.67 -9.05
C THR A 61 -4.55 -8.14 -8.67
N THR A 62 -4.51 -9.05 -9.63
CA THR A 62 -4.45 -10.49 -9.37
C THR A 62 -3.29 -10.86 -8.46
N GLN A 63 -2.09 -10.38 -8.76
CA GLN A 63 -0.90 -10.68 -7.98
C GLN A 63 -0.95 -10.08 -6.57
N ALA A 64 -1.44 -8.85 -6.46
CA ALA A 64 -1.57 -8.19 -5.16
C ALA A 64 -2.56 -8.92 -4.26
N ILE A 65 -3.67 -9.37 -4.84
CA ILE A 65 -4.67 -10.15 -4.10
C ILE A 65 -4.07 -11.48 -3.64
N ALA A 66 -3.38 -12.19 -4.53
CA ALA A 66 -2.74 -13.46 -4.18
C ALA A 66 -1.73 -13.29 -3.05
N THR A 67 -0.89 -12.26 -3.12
CA THR A 67 0.10 -11.96 -2.10
C THR A 67 -0.57 -11.67 -0.75
N THR A 68 -1.65 -10.90 -0.76
CA THR A 68 -2.38 -10.54 0.45
C THR A 68 -3.04 -11.76 1.09
N VAL A 69 -3.65 -12.62 0.28
CA VAL A 69 -4.27 -13.84 0.76
C VAL A 69 -3.22 -14.77 1.38
N ASP A 70 -2.08 -14.91 0.74
CA ASP A 70 -0.98 -15.72 1.28
C ASP A 70 -0.45 -15.15 2.59
N ALA A 71 -0.34 -13.84 2.70
CA ALA A 71 0.09 -13.19 3.93
C ALA A 71 -0.87 -13.48 5.08
N ILE A 72 -2.17 -13.42 4.83
CA ILE A 72 -3.18 -13.73 5.84
C ILE A 72 -3.09 -15.21 6.26
N ARG A 73 -2.90 -16.11 5.31
CA ARG A 73 -2.74 -17.54 5.62
C ARG A 73 -1.53 -17.81 6.49
N LEU A 74 -0.41 -17.16 6.18
CA LEU A 74 0.80 -17.28 6.99
C LEU A 74 0.59 -16.75 8.40
N LEU A 75 -0.11 -15.64 8.54
CA LEU A 75 -0.40 -15.05 9.85
C LEU A 75 -1.30 -15.97 10.68
N ILE A 76 -2.31 -16.56 10.06
CA ILE A 76 -3.18 -17.52 10.73
C ILE A 76 -2.38 -18.74 11.20
N GLN A 77 -1.49 -19.27 10.36
CA GLN A 77 -0.66 -20.40 10.71
C GLN A 77 0.29 -20.06 11.88
N GLU A 78 0.87 -18.87 11.82
CA GLU A 78 1.74 -18.39 12.89
C GLU A 78 1.00 -18.26 14.21
N ASP A 79 -0.23 -17.77 14.18
CA ASP A 79 -1.06 -17.66 15.36
C ASP A 79 -1.44 -19.03 15.94
N LYS A 80 -1.71 -20.00 15.09
CA LYS A 80 -1.96 -21.38 15.51
C LYS A 80 -0.73 -21.99 16.18
N ASP A 81 0.45 -21.81 15.56
CA ASP A 81 1.70 -22.36 16.07
C ASP A 81 2.07 -21.73 17.42
N ALA A 82 1.73 -20.47 17.61
CA ALA A 82 1.96 -19.76 18.87
C ALA A 82 0.80 -19.89 19.87
N ASP A 83 -0.21 -20.69 19.53
CA ASP A 83 -1.39 -20.93 20.38
C ASP A 83 -2.14 -19.63 20.71
N ARG A 84 -2.28 -18.74 19.71
CA ARG A 84 -3.03 -17.49 19.86
C ARG A 84 -4.47 -17.57 19.37
N LEU A 85 -4.84 -18.65 18.75
CA LEU A 85 -6.22 -18.86 18.27
C LEU A 85 -7.00 -19.75 19.21
#